data_40ff527b2e1c727f746a7311b67db518
#
_entry.id   40ff527b2e1c727f746a7311b67db518
#
_cell.length_a   1.000
_cell.length_b   1.000
_cell.length_c   1.000
_cell.angle_alpha   90.00
_cell.angle_beta   90.00
_cell.angle_gamma   90.00
#
_symmetry.space_group_name_H-M   'P 1'
#
loop_
_entity.id
_entity.type
_entity.pdbx_description
1 polymer ?
#
loop_
_entity_poly.entity_id
_entity_poly.type
_entity_poly.pdbx_seq_one_letter_code
_entity_poly.pdbx_strand_id
1 'polypeptide(L)' 'AHDAGVTAAIINPAGYTTGHPALASAIAQVKFPVFELHSSNPARRGRVSEIAPVCRGVVTGFGIYGYYLALRGIREIP' A
#
# COMPACT_ATOMS: atom_id res chain seq x y z
N ALA A 1 -9.93 -13.40 -0.12
CA ALA A 1 -11.06 -12.63 0.38
C ALA A 1 -10.73 -12.03 1.73
N HIS A 2 -11.12 -10.80 1.92
CA HIS A 2 -10.72 -10.08 3.13
C HIS A 2 -11.40 -10.62 4.39
N ASP A 3 -12.43 -11.44 4.25
CA ASP A 3 -13.13 -12.01 5.40
C ASP A 3 -12.47 -13.26 5.95
N ALA A 4 -11.42 -13.75 5.32
CA ALA A 4 -10.86 -15.06 5.64
C ALA A 4 -9.74 -14.99 6.67
N GLY A 5 -9.84 -14.08 7.63
CA GLY A 5 -8.83 -13.96 8.69
C GLY A 5 -7.61 -13.14 8.29
N VAL A 6 -7.71 -12.34 7.24
CA VAL A 6 -6.65 -11.43 6.85
C VAL A 6 -6.53 -10.31 7.87
N THR A 7 -5.33 -10.08 8.41
CA THR A 7 -5.10 -9.03 9.40
C THR A 7 -4.49 -7.78 8.80
N ALA A 8 -3.85 -7.87 7.63
CA ALA A 8 -3.29 -6.74 6.92
C ALA A 8 -3.01 -7.15 5.49
N ALA A 9 -2.82 -6.17 4.61
CA ALA A 9 -2.45 -6.42 3.22
C ALA A 9 -1.40 -5.43 2.77
N ILE A 10 -0.55 -5.86 1.84
CA ILE A 10 0.43 -5.02 1.19
C ILE A 10 0.05 -4.97 -0.29
N ILE A 11 -0.02 -3.77 -0.85
CA ILE A 11 -0.36 -3.60 -2.25
C ILE A 11 0.75 -2.81 -2.96
N ASN A 12 1.17 -3.34 -4.10
CA ASN A 12 2.03 -2.60 -5.03
C ASN A 12 1.17 -2.22 -6.24
N PRO A 13 0.64 -0.98 -6.28
CA PRO A 13 -0.32 -0.61 -7.31
C PRO A 13 0.32 -0.40 -8.68
N ALA A 14 1.63 -0.22 -8.74
CA ALA A 14 2.35 0.00 -10.00
C ALA A 14 1.69 1.15 -10.78
N GLY A 15 1.23 0.89 -12.00
CA GLY A 15 0.60 1.91 -12.83
C GLY A 15 -0.77 2.37 -12.36
N TYR A 16 -1.35 1.73 -11.34
CA TYR A 16 -2.67 2.10 -10.83
C TYR A 16 -2.62 3.10 -9.69
N THR A 17 -1.46 3.73 -9.49
CA THR A 17 -1.29 4.73 -8.44
C THR A 17 -2.13 5.99 -8.70
N THR A 18 -2.34 6.33 -9.97
CA THR A 18 -3.14 7.48 -10.35
C THR A 18 -4.13 7.09 -11.45
N GLY A 19 -5.23 7.83 -11.53
CA GLY A 19 -6.23 7.62 -12.58
C GLY A 19 -7.10 6.39 -12.37
N HIS A 20 -7.09 5.80 -11.17
CA HIS A 20 -7.86 4.60 -10.88
C HIS A 20 -8.63 4.77 -9.57
N PRO A 21 -9.66 5.63 -9.53
CA PRO A 21 -10.39 5.91 -8.28
C PRO A 21 -11.11 4.68 -7.72
N ALA A 22 -11.44 3.71 -8.57
CA ALA A 22 -12.09 2.49 -8.09
C ALA A 22 -11.19 1.69 -7.16
N LEU A 23 -9.88 1.73 -7.37
CA LEU A 23 -8.94 1.05 -6.48
C LEU A 23 -8.93 1.70 -5.10
N ALA A 24 -8.89 3.03 -5.03
CA ALA A 24 -8.95 3.73 -3.76
C ALA A 24 -10.25 3.44 -3.02
N SER A 25 -11.37 3.42 -3.72
CA SER A 25 -12.67 3.06 -3.11
C SER A 25 -12.65 1.66 -2.55
N ALA A 26 -12.09 0.70 -3.29
CA ALA A 26 -12.03 -0.68 -2.84
C ALA A 26 -11.18 -0.81 -1.59
N ILE A 27 -10.03 -0.14 -1.54
CA ILE A 27 -9.15 -0.16 -0.37
C ILE A 27 -9.85 0.44 0.84
N ALA A 28 -10.57 1.52 0.64
CA ALA A 28 -11.27 2.19 1.74
C ALA A 28 -12.36 1.33 2.36
N GLN A 29 -12.87 0.33 1.64
CA GLN A 29 -13.99 -0.49 2.10
C GLN A 29 -13.56 -1.74 2.84
N VAL A 30 -12.30 -2.17 2.75
CA VAL A 30 -11.85 -3.34 3.49
C VAL A 30 -11.67 -3.00 4.96
N LYS A 31 -11.81 -4.02 5.82
CA LYS A 31 -11.81 -3.83 7.26
C LYS A 31 -10.44 -4.00 7.91
N PHE A 32 -9.45 -4.41 7.13
CA PHE A 32 -8.09 -4.58 7.63
C PHE A 32 -7.21 -3.47 7.06
N PRO A 33 -6.08 -3.15 7.72
CA PRO A 33 -5.18 -2.12 7.21
C PRO A 33 -4.49 -2.58 5.92
N VAL A 34 -4.34 -1.65 4.99
CA VAL A 34 -3.64 -1.87 3.73
C VAL A 34 -2.43 -0.95 3.70
N PHE A 35 -1.28 -1.49 3.33
CA PHE A 35 -0.04 -0.74 3.22
C PHE A 35 0.37 -0.69 1.76
N GLU A 36 0.62 0.51 1.28
CA GLU A 36 1.07 0.73 -0.09
C GLU A 36 2.58 0.56 -0.16
N LEU A 37 3.06 -0.11 -1.23
CA LEU A 37 4.48 -0.35 -1.41
C LEU A 37 4.87 -0.05 -2.84
N HIS A 38 5.97 0.69 -3.00
CA HIS A 38 6.59 0.94 -4.29
C HIS A 38 8.06 0.57 -4.19
N SER A 39 8.58 -0.17 -5.15
CA SER A 39 10.00 -0.52 -5.17
C SER A 39 10.88 0.70 -5.47
N SER A 40 10.39 1.64 -6.26
CA SER A 40 11.06 2.91 -6.50
C SER A 40 10.36 4.02 -5.71
N ASN A 41 10.84 5.25 -5.86
CA ASN A 41 10.22 6.39 -5.20
C ASN A 41 9.49 7.26 -6.21
N PRO A 42 8.17 7.11 -6.36
CA PRO A 42 7.40 7.89 -7.34
C PRO A 42 7.49 9.40 -7.10
N ALA A 43 7.67 9.83 -5.86
CA ALA A 43 7.76 11.24 -5.53
C ALA A 43 8.96 11.91 -6.21
N ARG A 44 10.03 11.17 -6.45
CA ARG A 44 11.19 11.70 -7.18
C ARG A 44 10.86 12.06 -8.62
N ARG A 45 9.82 11.47 -9.17
CA ARG A 45 9.35 11.75 -10.52
C ARG A 45 8.15 12.69 -10.52
N GLY A 46 7.87 13.32 -9.37
CA GLY A 46 6.75 14.25 -9.25
C GLY A 46 5.39 13.57 -9.22
N ARG A 47 5.35 12.29 -8.92
CA ARG A 47 4.08 11.55 -8.86
C ARG A 47 3.58 11.47 -7.43
N VAL A 48 2.28 11.63 -7.27
CA VAL A 48 1.62 11.54 -5.97
C VAL A 48 0.60 10.41 -6.05
N SER A 49 0.64 9.52 -5.08
CA SER A 49 -0.26 8.39 -5.03
C SER A 49 -1.67 8.83 -4.64
N GLU A 50 -2.66 8.40 -5.42
CA GLU A 50 -4.06 8.66 -5.11
C GLU A 50 -4.63 7.66 -4.13
N ILE A 51 -3.94 6.54 -3.89
CA ILE A 51 -4.41 5.55 -2.91
C ILE A 51 -3.75 5.70 -1.54
N ALA A 52 -2.65 6.45 -1.44
CA ALA A 52 -1.98 6.64 -0.17
C ALA A 52 -2.92 7.14 0.94
N PRO A 53 -3.84 8.08 0.68
CA PRO A 53 -4.73 8.55 1.73
C PRO A 53 -5.65 7.49 2.33
N VAL A 54 -5.93 6.41 1.61
CA VAL A 54 -6.79 5.33 2.13
C VAL A 54 -5.98 4.14 2.65
N CYS A 55 -4.66 4.20 2.54
CA CYS A 55 -3.77 3.19 3.10
C CYS A 55 -3.33 3.58 4.51
N ARG A 56 -3.03 2.58 5.34
CA ARG A 56 -2.52 2.81 6.69
C ARG A 56 -1.11 3.38 6.66
N GLY A 57 -0.30 2.97 5.71
CA GLY A 57 1.07 3.44 5.57
C GLY A 57 1.61 3.20 4.18
N VAL A 58 2.79 3.75 3.91
CA VAL A 58 3.42 3.69 2.60
C VAL A 58 4.91 3.39 2.78
N VAL A 59 5.45 2.49 1.97
CA VAL A 59 6.88 2.19 1.89
C VAL A 59 7.31 2.42 0.45
N THR A 60 8.33 3.24 0.25
CA THR A 60 8.84 3.55 -1.09
C THR A 60 10.35 3.52 -1.11
N GLY A 61 10.92 3.16 -2.27
CA GLY A 61 12.32 3.43 -2.55
C GLY A 61 13.32 2.37 -2.11
N PHE A 62 12.88 1.22 -1.60
CA PHE A 62 13.78 0.19 -1.08
C PHE A 62 13.87 -1.04 -1.98
N GLY A 63 13.39 -0.93 -3.23
CA GLY A 63 13.37 -2.08 -4.13
C GLY A 63 12.58 -3.23 -3.53
N ILE A 64 13.02 -4.44 -3.80
CA ILE A 64 12.33 -5.63 -3.30
C ILE A 64 12.35 -5.72 -1.77
N TYR A 65 13.32 -5.08 -1.12
CA TYR A 65 13.40 -5.08 0.34
C TYR A 65 12.22 -4.34 0.98
N GLY A 66 11.49 -3.54 0.22
CA GLY A 66 10.28 -2.89 0.72
C GLY A 66 9.27 -3.87 1.27
N TYR A 67 9.13 -5.05 0.66
CA TYR A 67 8.22 -6.07 1.16
C TYR A 67 8.64 -6.57 2.54
N TYR A 68 9.93 -6.79 2.73
CA TYR A 68 10.44 -7.21 4.03
C TYR A 68 10.18 -6.15 5.09
N LEU A 69 10.44 -4.89 4.76
CA LEU A 69 10.22 -3.79 5.71
C LEU A 69 8.75 -3.66 6.08
N ALA A 70 7.87 -3.79 5.09
CA ALA A 70 6.42 -3.70 5.34
C ALA A 70 5.96 -4.85 6.23
N LEU A 71 6.42 -6.07 5.97
CA LEU A 71 6.06 -7.23 6.78
C LEU A 71 6.54 -7.07 8.22
N ARG A 72 7.77 -6.59 8.40
CA ARG A 72 8.31 -6.35 9.74
C ARG A 72 7.49 -5.28 10.45
N GLY A 73 7.16 -4.20 9.75
CA GLY A 73 6.37 -3.12 10.32
C GLY A 73 4.98 -3.58 10.75
N ILE A 74 4.33 -4.39 9.93
CA ILE A 74 3.01 -4.92 10.25
C ILE A 74 3.05 -5.76 11.52
N ARG A 75 4.11 -6.52 11.73
CA ARG A 75 4.24 -7.35 12.92
C ARG A 75 4.44 -6.54 14.19
N GLU A 76 4.95 -5.31 14.07
CA GLU A 76 5.28 -4.47 15.21
C GLU A 76 4.15 -3.55 15.64
N ILE A 77 3.20 -3.27 14.75
CA ILE A 77 2.07 -2.39 15.11
C ILE A 77 1.00 -3.19 15.84
N PRO A 78 0.31 -2.56 16.82
CA PRO A 78 -0.74 -3.21 17.59
C PRO A 78 -1.94 -3.59 16.74
#